data_03c6dfb77f52216d759d5c93cf0c314a
#
_entry.id   03c6dfb77f52216d759d5c93cf0c314a
#
_cell.length_a   1.000
_cell.length_b   1.000
_cell.length_c   1.000
_cell.angle_alpha   90.00
_cell.angle_beta   90.00
_cell.angle_gamma   90.00
#
_symmetry.space_group_name_H-M   'P 1'
#
loop_
_entity.id
_entity.type
_entity.pdbx_description
1 polymer ?
#
loop_
_entity_poly.entity_id
_entity_poly.type
_entity_poly.pdbx_seq_one_letter_code
_entity_poly.pdbx_strand_id
1 'polypeptide(L)'
;TKMQHVEEQRNMVGTLKHFDSVEHVTYDDKGKTAVINFASRLLKGKGLTTIENPDKYGIDVITLNKDKEVVACWEVEVRHGNWSGDVKFPFKEINCIERKDHQWRREKSFTSKIPFSLADKYKVYYVQLNKECTRLVVIDADKILDYPLKQWHNRKASGEYVRQVPITETIQTRV
;
A
#
# COMPACT_ATOMS: atom_id res chain seq x y z
N THR A 1 -23.21 -2.01 -11.23
CA THR A 1 -22.38 -2.99 -10.52
C THR A 1 -21.09 -2.35 -10.00
N LYS A 2 -20.43 -3.05 -9.13
CA LYS A 2 -19.16 -2.57 -8.53
C LYS A 2 -18.07 -2.33 -9.57
N MET A 3 -17.97 -3.18 -10.57
CA MET A 3 -17.00 -3.00 -11.67
C MET A 3 -17.32 -1.76 -12.51
N GLN A 4 -18.59 -1.55 -12.83
CA GLN A 4 -19.01 -0.34 -13.54
C GLN A 4 -18.70 0.93 -12.77
N HIS A 5 -18.94 0.94 -11.47
CA HIS A 5 -18.63 2.07 -10.63
C HIS A 5 -17.12 2.40 -10.59
N VAL A 6 -16.28 1.37 -10.46
CA VAL A 6 -14.83 1.52 -10.51
C VAL A 6 -14.38 2.01 -11.89
N GLU A 7 -14.99 1.52 -12.94
CA GLU A 7 -14.70 1.94 -14.30
C GLU A 7 -15.09 3.40 -14.55
N GLU A 8 -16.24 3.81 -14.08
CA GLU A 8 -16.66 5.20 -14.15
C GLU A 8 -15.71 6.14 -13.40
N GLN A 9 -15.29 5.76 -12.21
CA GLN A 9 -14.31 6.54 -11.46
C GLN A 9 -12.97 6.65 -12.20
N ARG A 10 -12.51 5.58 -12.80
CA ARG A 10 -11.28 5.56 -13.59
C ARG A 10 -11.38 6.43 -14.82
N ASN A 11 -12.51 6.38 -15.52
CA ASN A 11 -12.76 7.23 -16.68
C ASN A 11 -12.67 8.70 -16.32
N MET A 12 -13.21 9.09 -15.17
CA MET A 12 -13.17 10.45 -14.69
C MET A 12 -11.77 10.98 -14.41
N VAL A 13 -10.84 10.09 -14.02
CA VAL A 13 -9.45 10.47 -13.74
C VAL A 13 -8.46 10.10 -14.85
N GLY A 14 -8.94 9.55 -15.95
CA GLY A 14 -8.11 9.21 -17.12
C GLY A 14 -7.14 8.06 -16.91
N THR A 15 -7.29 7.26 -15.84
CA THR A 15 -6.37 6.17 -15.51
C THR A 15 -6.95 4.79 -15.78
N LEU A 16 -8.10 4.75 -16.36
CA LEU A 16 -8.95 3.58 -16.50
C LEU A 16 -8.30 2.36 -17.11
N LYS A 17 -7.61 2.58 -18.22
CA LYS A 17 -7.13 1.49 -19.09
C LYS A 17 -6.13 0.56 -18.42
N HIS A 18 -5.43 1.03 -17.40
CA HIS A 18 -4.42 0.22 -16.73
C HIS A 18 -5.00 -0.81 -15.79
N PHE A 19 -6.21 -0.57 -15.31
CA PHE A 19 -6.83 -1.39 -14.30
C PHE A 19 -7.65 -2.54 -14.86
N ASP A 20 -7.96 -2.50 -16.14
CA ASP A 20 -8.77 -3.51 -16.79
C ASP A 20 -7.94 -4.65 -17.37
N SER A 21 -6.62 -4.52 -17.36
CA SER A 21 -5.77 -5.61 -17.82
C SER A 21 -5.74 -6.73 -16.77
N VAL A 22 -5.89 -7.95 -17.24
CA VAL A 22 -5.76 -9.16 -16.41
C VAL A 22 -4.40 -9.20 -15.71
N GLU A 23 -3.36 -8.70 -16.38
CA GLU A 23 -2.02 -8.64 -15.83
C GLU A 23 -1.96 -7.78 -14.56
N HIS A 24 -2.54 -6.58 -14.58
CA HIS A 24 -2.55 -5.70 -13.40
C HIS A 24 -3.32 -6.29 -12.23
N VAL A 25 -4.47 -6.89 -12.48
CA VAL A 25 -5.25 -7.59 -11.45
C VAL A 25 -4.45 -8.72 -10.83
N THR A 26 -3.75 -9.50 -11.64
CA THR A 26 -2.91 -10.62 -11.17
C THR A 26 -1.76 -10.12 -10.29
N TYR A 27 -1.10 -9.02 -10.67
CA TYR A 27 -0.03 -8.44 -9.86
C TYR A 27 -0.54 -7.87 -8.54
N ASP A 28 -1.68 -7.20 -8.55
CA ASP A 28 -2.29 -6.66 -7.33
C ASP A 28 -2.60 -7.78 -6.33
N ASP A 29 -3.20 -8.87 -6.80
CA ASP A 29 -3.50 -10.03 -5.96
C ASP A 29 -2.23 -10.70 -5.45
N LYS A 30 -1.21 -10.81 -6.28
CA LYS A 30 0.09 -11.35 -5.89
C LYS A 30 0.77 -10.47 -4.84
N GLY A 31 0.69 -9.16 -4.98
CA GLY A 31 1.22 -8.21 -4.02
C GLY A 31 0.54 -8.32 -2.65
N LYS A 32 -0.77 -8.36 -2.62
CA LYS A 32 -1.53 -8.55 -1.38
C LYS A 32 -1.18 -9.87 -0.70
N THR A 33 -1.12 -10.95 -1.46
CA THR A 33 -0.73 -12.28 -0.95
C THR A 33 0.67 -12.25 -0.34
N ALA A 34 1.62 -11.61 -1.00
CA ALA A 34 2.99 -11.48 -0.50
C ALA A 34 3.04 -10.72 0.83
N VAL A 35 2.29 -9.62 0.95
CA VAL A 35 2.21 -8.83 2.20
C VAL A 35 1.54 -9.63 3.31
N ILE A 36 0.46 -10.34 3.03
CA ILE A 36 -0.22 -11.20 4.01
C ILE A 36 0.74 -12.27 4.53
N ASN A 37 1.48 -12.93 3.65
CA ASN A 37 2.46 -13.94 4.04
C ASN A 37 3.60 -13.35 4.88
N PHE A 38 4.12 -12.20 4.48
CA PHE A 38 5.15 -11.49 5.24
C PHE A 38 4.66 -11.11 6.64
N ALA A 39 3.52 -10.45 6.74
CA ALA A 39 2.95 -10.03 8.01
C ALA A 39 2.62 -11.23 8.91
N SER A 40 2.08 -12.30 8.34
CA SER A 40 1.74 -13.51 9.08
C SER A 40 2.98 -14.16 9.70
N ARG A 41 4.10 -14.17 8.99
CA ARG A 41 5.38 -14.68 9.55
C ARG A 41 5.93 -13.75 10.63
N LEU A 42 5.93 -12.45 10.37
CA LEU A 42 6.43 -11.45 11.32
C LEU A 42 5.66 -11.47 12.64
N LEU A 43 4.35 -11.68 12.57
CA LEU A 43 3.44 -11.59 13.70
C LEU A 43 3.05 -12.96 14.28
N LYS A 44 3.74 -14.02 13.85
CA LYS A 44 3.48 -15.37 14.33
C LYS A 44 3.57 -15.46 15.86
N GLY A 45 2.58 -16.10 16.47
CA GLY A 45 2.53 -16.29 17.92
C GLY A 45 2.06 -15.09 18.75
N LYS A 46 1.70 -13.98 18.08
CA LYS A 46 1.23 -12.75 18.76
C LYS A 46 -0.29 -12.66 18.86
N GLY A 47 -1.02 -13.65 18.41
CA GLY A 47 -2.48 -13.64 18.40
C GLY A 47 -3.08 -12.67 17.39
N LEU A 48 -2.35 -12.32 16.34
CA LEU A 48 -2.76 -11.42 15.28
C LEU A 48 -2.99 -12.21 14.00
N THR A 49 -3.95 -11.75 13.21
CA THR A 49 -4.29 -12.36 11.90
C THR A 49 -4.29 -11.28 10.83
N THR A 50 -3.60 -11.52 9.74
CA THR A 50 -3.54 -10.60 8.59
C THR A 50 -4.35 -11.15 7.44
N ILE A 51 -5.25 -10.33 6.90
CA ILE A 51 -6.17 -10.70 5.83
C ILE A 51 -6.26 -9.59 4.78
N GLU A 52 -6.74 -9.93 3.59
CA GLU A 52 -7.19 -8.92 2.63
C GLU A 52 -8.37 -8.16 3.21
N ASN A 53 -8.39 -6.83 3.04
CA ASN A 53 -9.50 -6.02 3.52
C ASN A 53 -10.79 -6.41 2.79
N PRO A 54 -11.86 -6.81 3.50
CA PRO A 54 -13.15 -7.11 2.87
C PRO A 54 -13.77 -5.91 2.15
N ASP A 55 -13.43 -4.69 2.59
CA ASP A 55 -13.81 -3.48 1.87
C ASP A 55 -12.84 -3.25 0.71
N LYS A 56 -13.28 -3.55 -0.49
CA LYS A 56 -12.47 -3.42 -1.71
C LYS A 56 -12.10 -1.98 -2.07
N TYR A 57 -12.76 -1.00 -1.48
CA TYR A 57 -12.46 0.42 -1.68
C TYR A 57 -11.62 1.01 -0.55
N GLY A 58 -11.40 0.23 0.50
CA GLY A 58 -10.52 0.60 1.59
C GLY A 58 -9.05 0.29 1.30
N ILE A 59 -8.25 0.36 2.34
CA ILE A 59 -6.85 -0.04 2.28
C ILE A 59 -6.72 -1.54 1.96
N ASP A 60 -5.62 -1.95 1.35
CA ASP A 60 -5.52 -3.28 0.74
C ASP A 60 -5.57 -4.45 1.71
N VAL A 61 -4.81 -4.36 2.79
CA VAL A 61 -4.60 -5.47 3.74
C VAL A 61 -4.75 -4.93 5.17
N ILE A 62 -5.32 -5.75 6.05
CA ILE A 62 -5.52 -5.40 7.46
C ILE A 62 -5.04 -6.51 8.38
N THR A 63 -4.58 -6.14 9.55
CA THR A 63 -4.22 -7.06 10.64
C THR A 63 -5.20 -6.89 11.79
N LEU A 64 -5.75 -8.00 12.26
CA LEU A 64 -6.76 -8.06 13.32
C LEU A 64 -6.19 -8.63 14.59
N ASN A 65 -6.66 -8.12 15.73
CA ASN A 65 -6.42 -8.71 17.04
C ASN A 65 -7.42 -9.86 17.33
N LYS A 66 -7.34 -10.43 18.54
CA LYS A 66 -8.24 -11.51 18.98
C LYS A 66 -9.70 -11.10 19.05
N ASP A 67 -9.97 -9.82 19.26
CA ASP A 67 -11.32 -9.26 19.31
C ASP A 67 -11.85 -8.87 17.92
N LYS A 68 -11.13 -9.24 16.87
CA LYS A 68 -11.48 -8.92 15.48
C LYS A 68 -11.50 -7.42 15.18
N GLU A 69 -10.68 -6.66 15.87
CA GLU A 69 -10.48 -5.25 15.62
C GLU A 69 -9.20 -5.02 14.81
N VAL A 70 -9.20 -3.99 13.96
CA VAL A 70 -8.04 -3.63 13.15
C VAL A 70 -6.96 -2.99 14.04
N VAL A 71 -5.76 -3.56 14.01
CA VAL A 71 -4.59 -3.03 14.72
C VAL A 71 -3.50 -2.53 13.76
N ALA A 72 -3.55 -2.94 12.51
CA ALA A 72 -2.66 -2.43 11.46
C ALA A 72 -3.33 -2.47 10.10
N CYS A 73 -2.95 -1.52 9.26
CA CYS A 73 -3.39 -1.40 7.88
C CYS A 73 -2.18 -1.35 6.96
N TRP A 74 -2.29 -1.93 5.77
CA TRP A 74 -1.20 -2.04 4.81
C TRP A 74 -1.69 -1.62 3.43
N GLU A 75 -1.12 -0.57 2.89
CA GLU A 75 -1.31 -0.19 1.49
C GLU A 75 -0.21 -0.84 0.66
N VAL A 76 -0.58 -1.50 -0.41
CA VAL A 76 0.33 -2.35 -1.19
C VAL A 76 0.47 -1.82 -2.61
N GLU A 77 1.71 -1.71 -3.07
CA GLU A 77 2.00 -1.33 -4.45
C GLU A 77 3.09 -2.23 -5.03
N VAL A 78 2.82 -2.82 -6.19
CA VAL A 78 3.80 -3.59 -6.95
C VAL A 78 4.41 -2.71 -8.04
N ARG A 79 5.73 -2.65 -8.09
CA ARG A 79 6.47 -1.89 -9.10
C ARG A 79 6.68 -2.75 -10.35
N HIS A 80 6.06 -2.35 -11.45
CA HIS A 80 6.07 -3.18 -12.66
C HIS A 80 7.27 -2.93 -13.58
N GLY A 81 7.81 -1.73 -13.61
CA GLY A 81 8.75 -1.34 -14.64
C GLY A 81 10.16 -1.00 -14.19
N ASN A 82 10.37 -0.68 -12.92
CA ASN A 82 11.64 -0.12 -12.46
C ASN A 82 12.22 -0.79 -11.21
N TRP A 83 11.65 -1.90 -10.80
CA TRP A 83 12.21 -2.75 -9.76
C TRP A 83 11.87 -4.20 -10.04
N SER A 84 12.75 -4.88 -10.75
CA SER A 84 12.60 -6.30 -11.06
C SER A 84 13.88 -7.08 -10.72
N GLY A 85 13.73 -8.39 -10.53
CA GLY A 85 14.81 -9.26 -10.08
C GLY A 85 15.00 -9.24 -8.56
N ASP A 86 15.81 -10.17 -8.07
CA ASP A 86 16.10 -10.32 -6.64
C ASP A 86 17.19 -9.34 -6.20
N VAL A 87 16.88 -8.05 -6.28
CA VAL A 87 17.77 -6.97 -5.90
C VAL A 87 17.08 -6.04 -4.92
N LYS A 88 17.85 -5.35 -4.10
CA LYS A 88 17.34 -4.30 -3.22
C LYS A 88 16.70 -3.19 -4.04
N PHE A 89 15.84 -2.41 -3.41
CA PHE A 89 15.22 -1.24 -4.02
C PHE A 89 16.29 -0.35 -4.66
N PRO A 90 16.20 -0.05 -5.98
CA PRO A 90 17.31 0.53 -6.73
C PRO A 90 17.45 2.05 -6.61
N PHE A 91 16.55 2.71 -5.88
CA PHE A 91 16.56 4.17 -5.77
C PHE A 91 16.90 4.62 -4.35
N LYS A 92 17.35 5.86 -4.23
CA LYS A 92 17.70 6.46 -2.92
C LYS A 92 16.46 6.88 -2.13
N GLU A 93 15.35 7.14 -2.81
CA GLU A 93 14.13 7.65 -2.21
C GLU A 93 12.91 6.92 -2.77
N ILE A 94 11.87 6.80 -1.94
CA ILE A 94 10.56 6.31 -2.36
C ILE A 94 9.61 7.49 -2.48
N ASN A 95 8.90 7.56 -3.60
CA ASN A 95 7.88 8.56 -3.85
C ASN A 95 6.53 8.07 -3.33
N CYS A 96 5.96 8.83 -2.41
CA CYS A 96 4.63 8.59 -1.87
C CYS A 96 3.68 9.67 -2.40
N ILE A 97 2.73 9.27 -3.22
CA ILE A 97 1.87 10.19 -3.97
C ILE A 97 0.88 10.88 -3.03
N GLU A 98 0.70 12.20 -3.20
CA GLU A 98 -0.16 13.04 -2.36
C GLU A 98 -1.59 12.49 -2.21
N ARG A 99 -2.16 11.96 -3.28
CA ARG A 99 -3.53 11.40 -3.24
C ARG A 99 -3.71 10.24 -2.25
N LYS A 100 -2.63 9.67 -1.74
CA LYS A 100 -2.64 8.66 -0.68
C LYS A 100 -2.50 9.25 0.73
N ASP A 101 -2.32 10.55 0.86
CA ASP A 101 -2.14 11.21 2.16
C ASP A 101 -3.32 10.95 3.12
N HIS A 102 -4.54 10.79 2.59
CA HIS A 102 -5.70 10.45 3.40
C HIS A 102 -5.51 9.13 4.18
N GLN A 103 -4.80 8.18 3.59
CA GLN A 103 -4.46 6.92 4.26
C GLN A 103 -3.45 7.15 5.39
N TRP A 104 -2.41 7.93 5.11
CA TRP A 104 -1.38 8.24 6.10
C TRP A 104 -1.92 9.04 7.28
N ARG A 105 -2.90 9.90 7.04
CA ARG A 105 -3.58 10.70 8.08
C ARG A 105 -4.70 9.95 8.80
N ARG A 106 -4.95 8.71 8.44
CA ARG A 106 -6.04 7.89 9.02
C ARG A 106 -7.42 8.54 8.88
N GLU A 107 -7.69 9.09 7.71
CA GLU A 107 -8.99 9.66 7.39
C GLU A 107 -10.02 8.55 7.09
N LYS A 108 -11.31 8.83 7.29
CA LYS A 108 -12.38 7.85 7.13
C LYS A 108 -12.46 7.21 5.75
N SER A 109 -12.01 7.90 4.72
CA SER A 109 -12.04 7.43 3.33
C SER A 109 -11.17 6.21 3.06
N PHE A 110 -10.22 5.88 3.94
CA PHE A 110 -9.37 4.70 3.76
C PHE A 110 -9.80 3.50 4.60
N THR A 111 -10.78 3.65 5.45
CA THR A 111 -11.11 2.68 6.49
C THR A 111 -11.74 1.40 5.96
N SER A 112 -11.66 0.36 6.77
CA SER A 112 -12.44 -0.85 6.65
C SER A 112 -13.80 -0.69 7.36
N LYS A 113 -14.76 -1.54 7.00
CA LYS A 113 -16.00 -1.69 7.77
C LYS A 113 -15.79 -2.39 9.12
N ILE A 114 -14.65 -3.02 9.30
CA ILE A 114 -14.27 -3.69 10.55
C ILE A 114 -13.82 -2.62 11.55
N PRO A 115 -14.24 -2.70 12.82
CA PRO A 115 -13.85 -1.70 13.81
C PRO A 115 -12.35 -1.69 14.08
N PHE A 116 -11.83 -0.49 14.32
CA PHE A 116 -10.43 -0.30 14.70
C PHE A 116 -10.25 -0.47 16.20
N SER A 117 -9.12 -1.06 16.58
CA SER A 117 -8.71 -1.08 17.99
C SER A 117 -8.29 0.31 18.42
N LEU A 118 -9.02 0.87 19.39
CA LEU A 118 -8.71 2.18 19.95
C LEU A 118 -7.65 2.08 21.05
N ALA A 119 -7.58 0.93 21.72
CA ALA A 119 -6.65 0.70 22.82
C ALA A 119 -5.19 0.68 22.37
N ASP A 120 -4.91 0.11 21.20
CA ASP A 120 -3.55 -0.12 20.74
C ASP A 120 -3.09 0.87 19.66
N LYS A 121 -3.89 1.88 19.31
CA LYS A 121 -3.59 2.86 18.26
C LYS A 121 -3.07 2.16 16.99
N TYR A 122 -3.98 1.72 16.15
CA TYR A 122 -3.62 1.02 14.91
C TYR A 122 -2.54 1.75 14.10
N LYS A 123 -1.67 0.96 13.47
CA LYS A 123 -0.59 1.44 12.60
C LYS A 123 -1.02 1.39 11.14
N VAL A 124 -0.44 2.26 10.34
CA VAL A 124 -0.59 2.24 8.89
C VAL A 124 0.79 2.11 8.25
N TYR A 125 0.91 1.17 7.31
CA TYR A 125 2.15 0.92 6.59
C TYR A 125 1.93 1.02 5.09
N TYR A 126 2.91 1.57 4.41
CA TYR A 126 3.00 1.52 2.96
C TYR A 126 4.05 0.50 2.55
N VAL A 127 3.67 -0.42 1.68
CA VAL A 127 4.57 -1.49 1.20
C VAL A 127 4.70 -1.38 -0.31
N GLN A 128 5.92 -1.28 -0.78
CA GLN A 128 6.24 -1.44 -2.19
C GLN A 128 6.98 -2.76 -2.41
N LEU A 129 6.62 -3.46 -3.47
CA LEU A 129 7.23 -4.74 -3.85
C LEU A 129 7.89 -4.62 -5.22
N ASN A 130 8.94 -5.42 -5.44
CA ASN A 130 9.48 -5.62 -6.77
C ASN A 130 8.45 -6.35 -7.66
N LYS A 131 8.68 -6.37 -8.95
CA LYS A 131 7.77 -6.97 -9.95
C LYS A 131 7.39 -8.42 -9.59
N GLU A 132 8.32 -9.20 -9.09
CA GLU A 132 8.15 -10.62 -8.77
C GLU A 132 7.54 -10.86 -7.38
N CYS A 133 7.35 -9.80 -6.59
CA CYS A 133 6.86 -9.88 -5.21
C CYS A 133 7.73 -10.76 -4.29
N THR A 134 9.04 -10.72 -4.49
CA THR A 134 10.03 -11.46 -3.70
C THR A 134 10.75 -10.57 -2.69
N ARG A 135 10.76 -9.26 -2.93
CA ARG A 135 11.34 -8.25 -2.05
C ARG A 135 10.36 -7.15 -1.78
N LEU A 136 10.44 -6.58 -0.58
CA LEU A 136 9.58 -5.49 -0.19
C LEU A 136 10.32 -4.41 0.59
N VAL A 137 9.73 -3.21 0.53
CA VAL A 137 10.09 -2.06 1.35
C VAL A 137 8.86 -1.68 2.16
N VAL A 138 9.03 -1.56 3.46
CA VAL A 138 7.96 -1.15 4.38
C VAL A 138 8.25 0.22 4.93
N ILE A 139 7.28 1.12 4.85
CA ILE A 139 7.37 2.47 5.39
C ILE A 139 6.25 2.68 6.40
N ASP A 140 6.60 3.13 7.59
CA ASP A 140 5.62 3.60 8.57
C ASP A 140 4.99 4.89 8.03
N ALA A 141 3.67 4.92 7.96
CA ALA A 141 2.93 6.07 7.43
C ALA A 141 3.20 7.37 8.20
N ASP A 142 3.45 7.28 9.50
CA ASP A 142 3.79 8.47 10.31
C ASP A 142 5.09 9.12 9.82
N LYS A 143 6.04 8.33 9.35
CA LYS A 143 7.27 8.86 8.75
C LYS A 143 7.03 9.53 7.41
N ILE A 144 6.11 9.02 6.61
CA ILE A 144 5.77 9.61 5.30
C ILE A 144 5.32 11.06 5.47
N LEU A 145 4.48 11.32 6.45
CA LEU A 145 3.94 12.66 6.73
C LEU A 145 4.98 13.67 7.22
N ASP A 146 6.13 13.20 7.70
CA ASP A 146 7.23 14.06 8.13
C ASP A 146 7.94 14.74 6.96
N TYR A 147 7.75 14.25 5.73
CA TYR A 147 8.41 14.79 4.54
C TYR A 147 7.47 15.74 3.80
N PRO A 148 7.99 16.86 3.29
CA PRO A 148 7.18 17.85 2.59
C PRO A 148 6.73 17.34 1.21
N LEU A 149 5.63 17.88 0.74
CA LEU A 149 5.20 17.67 -0.64
C LEU A 149 6.13 18.42 -1.59
N LYS A 150 6.54 17.72 -2.64
CA LYS A 150 7.33 18.26 -3.75
C LYS A 150 6.62 17.99 -5.06
N GLN A 151 6.68 18.93 -5.97
CA GLN A 151 6.15 18.70 -7.31
C GLN A 151 6.99 17.65 -8.03
N TRP A 152 6.32 16.64 -8.56
CA TRP A 152 6.95 15.56 -9.31
C TRP A 152 6.79 15.81 -10.80
N HIS A 153 7.90 15.96 -11.49
CA HIS A 153 7.93 16.13 -12.93
C HIS A 153 8.41 14.85 -13.60
N ASN A 154 7.49 14.09 -14.13
CA ASN A 154 7.83 12.98 -15.01
C ASN A 154 6.91 13.00 -16.23
N ARG A 155 7.23 12.16 -17.22
CA ARG A 155 6.47 12.15 -18.47
C ARG A 155 5.01 11.74 -18.31
N LYS A 156 4.67 10.99 -17.26
CA LYS A 156 3.33 10.42 -17.04
C LYS A 156 2.51 11.18 -16.02
N ALA A 157 3.16 11.89 -15.10
CA ALA A 157 2.53 12.50 -13.94
C ALA A 157 3.00 13.94 -13.72
N SER A 158 3.03 14.73 -14.80
CA SER A 158 3.37 16.16 -14.72
C SER A 158 2.40 16.88 -13.79
N GLY A 159 2.93 17.65 -12.83
CA GLY A 159 2.15 18.40 -11.87
C GLY A 159 1.66 17.61 -10.65
N GLU A 160 1.96 16.33 -10.56
CA GLU A 160 1.66 15.54 -9.38
C GLU A 160 2.62 15.89 -8.23
N TYR A 161 2.11 15.85 -7.00
CA TYR A 161 2.92 16.07 -5.80
C TYR A 161 3.23 14.76 -5.11
N VAL A 162 4.44 14.65 -4.57
CA VAL A 162 4.93 13.48 -3.87
C VAL A 162 5.67 13.87 -2.59
N ARG A 163 5.68 12.96 -1.64
CA ARG A 163 6.59 12.98 -0.50
C ARG A 163 7.71 11.99 -0.80
N GLN A 164 8.96 12.45 -0.74
CA GLN A 164 10.12 11.61 -1.03
C GLN A 164 10.74 11.14 0.29
N VAL A 165 10.57 9.87 0.59
CA VAL A 165 11.10 9.25 1.80
C VAL A 165 12.44 8.59 1.49
N PRO A 166 13.53 8.96 2.18
CA PRO A 166 14.81 8.30 1.98
C PRO A 166 14.73 6.80 2.26
N ILE A 167 15.35 6.01 1.41
CA ILE A 167 15.35 4.56 1.58
C ILE A 167 15.93 4.10 2.92
N THR A 168 16.84 4.89 3.49
CA THR A 168 17.44 4.64 4.80
C THR A 168 16.45 4.73 5.96
N GLU A 169 15.31 5.38 5.76
CA GLU A 169 14.23 5.51 6.75
C GLU A 169 13.18 4.40 6.62
N THR A 170 13.46 3.40 5.82
CA THR A 170 12.53 2.31 5.53
C THR A 170 13.13 0.97 5.97
N ILE A 171 12.27 -0.05 6.01
CA ILE A 171 12.71 -1.43 6.22
C ILE A 171 12.69 -2.13 4.88
N GLN A 172 13.83 -2.70 4.48
CA GLN A 172 13.95 -3.51 3.28
C GLN A 172 14.20 -4.95 3.65
N THR A 173 13.45 -5.88 3.06
CA THR A 173 13.62 -7.29 3.32
C THR A 173 13.09 -8.16 2.17
N ARG A 174 13.30 -9.45 2.28
CA ARG A 174 12.66 -10.45 1.41
C ARG A 174 11.26 -10.76 1.94
N VAL A 175 10.40 -11.13 1.04
CA VAL A 175 9.05 -11.61 1.37
C VAL A 175 9.10 -12.90 2.18
#